data_17f6daf027273e27a83756497eb6c1ea
#
_entry.id   17f6daf027273e27a83756497eb6c1ea
#
_cell.length_a   1.000
_cell.length_b   1.000
_cell.length_c   1.000
_cell.angle_alpha   90.00
_cell.angle_beta   90.00
_cell.angle_gamma   90.00
#
_symmetry.space_group_name_H-M   'P 1'
#
loop_
_entity.id
_entity.type
_entity.pdbx_description
1 polymer ?
#
loop_
_entity_poly.entity_id
_entity_poly.type
_entity_poly.pdbx_seq_one_letter_code
_entity_poly.pdbx_strand_id
1 'polypeptide(L)'
;KGNYLRIIGYDKDKEFDRRYCYVPGKLVTTVHGASLSWLEMFIHAPFKEDVETSKKYDDKNATSVVVQFGFKIDGYTSYKSRVLMGGDAEHEIWQHILDNNTDEEKLKWNIFLAPHHCSWSFFNNSDNKNEIKPSAEDILNKQIGNSAHIIASSNEIKNDNNNPPCYEAKQQYIKKLKSG
;
A
#
# COMPACT_ATOMS: atom_id res chain seq x y z
N LYS A 1 24.69 -9.49 19.86
CA LYS A 1 23.27 -9.14 19.58
C LYS A 1 23.25 -8.61 18.14
N GLY A 2 22.72 -9.41 17.19
CA GLY A 2 22.67 -9.02 15.79
C GLY A 2 21.65 -7.89 15.57
N ASN A 3 22.03 -6.93 14.74
CA ASN A 3 21.09 -5.90 14.29
C ASN A 3 20.12 -6.51 13.28
N TYR A 4 18.82 -6.34 13.52
CA TYR A 4 17.77 -6.87 12.66
C TYR A 4 17.32 -5.80 11.65
N LEU A 5 18.27 -5.39 10.77
CA LEU A 5 17.94 -4.55 9.61
C LEU A 5 17.30 -5.40 8.52
N ARG A 6 16.23 -4.88 7.92
CA ARG A 6 15.66 -5.41 6.68
C ARG A 6 15.49 -4.27 5.69
N ILE A 7 15.74 -4.57 4.43
CA ILE A 7 15.62 -3.61 3.33
C ILE A 7 14.45 -4.08 2.48
N ILE A 8 13.47 -3.19 2.28
CA ILE A 8 12.35 -3.47 1.38
C ILE A 8 12.70 -2.87 0.02
N GLY A 9 12.69 -3.70 -1.01
CA GLY A 9 12.99 -3.29 -2.37
C GLY A 9 13.63 -4.41 -3.19
N TYR A 10 14.35 -4.01 -4.22
CA TYR A 10 14.93 -4.89 -5.20
C TYR A 10 16.10 -5.74 -4.66
N ASP A 11 16.06 -7.07 -4.90
CA ASP A 11 16.98 -8.05 -4.31
C ASP A 11 18.21 -8.39 -5.16
N LYS A 12 18.32 -7.84 -6.38
CA LYS A 12 19.43 -8.15 -7.31
C LYS A 12 20.58 -7.16 -7.24
N ASP A 13 20.52 -6.20 -6.33
CA ASP A 13 21.64 -5.34 -6.07
C ASP A 13 22.75 -6.15 -5.40
N LYS A 14 23.95 -6.15 -6.00
CA LYS A 14 25.08 -6.93 -5.51
C LYS A 14 25.65 -6.41 -4.19
N GLU A 15 25.28 -5.19 -3.80
CA GLU A 15 25.74 -4.54 -2.59
C GLU A 15 25.05 -5.08 -1.32
N PHE A 16 23.88 -5.70 -1.47
CA PHE A 16 23.09 -6.19 -0.34
C PHE A 16 22.96 -7.71 -0.31
N ASP A 17 23.15 -8.28 0.86
CA ASP A 17 22.89 -9.69 1.09
C ASP A 17 21.39 -9.96 1.02
N ARG A 18 20.96 -10.80 0.08
CA ARG A 18 19.57 -11.19 -0.16
C ARG A 18 18.83 -11.66 1.09
N ARG A 19 19.54 -12.17 2.08
CA ARG A 19 18.93 -12.58 3.37
C ARG A 19 18.30 -11.42 4.12
N TYR A 20 18.71 -10.19 3.83
CA TYR A 20 18.17 -8.97 4.46
C TYR A 20 17.17 -8.23 3.58
N CYS A 21 16.97 -8.67 2.33
CA CYS A 21 16.06 -8.01 1.38
C CYS A 21 14.67 -8.63 1.44
N TYR A 22 13.67 -7.78 1.52
CA TYR A 22 12.26 -8.11 1.38
C TYR A 22 11.73 -7.49 0.09
N VAL A 23 11.21 -8.33 -0.80
CA VAL A 23 10.80 -7.95 -2.16
C VAL A 23 9.32 -8.21 -2.36
N PRO A 24 8.69 -7.66 -3.41
CA PRO A 24 7.30 -7.96 -3.76
C PRO A 24 7.03 -9.47 -3.83
N GLY A 25 5.87 -9.87 -3.31
CA GLY A 25 5.51 -11.29 -3.14
C GLY A 25 6.05 -11.94 -1.86
N LYS A 26 6.87 -11.22 -1.06
CA LYS A 26 7.42 -11.77 0.19
C LYS A 26 6.39 -11.71 1.31
N LEU A 27 6.07 -12.89 1.86
CA LEU A 27 5.36 -13.02 3.12
C LEU A 27 6.35 -13.07 4.29
N VAL A 28 6.19 -12.17 5.25
CA VAL A 28 7.01 -12.08 6.44
C VAL A 28 6.19 -12.47 7.66
N THR A 29 6.61 -13.53 8.35
CA THR A 29 5.96 -14.06 9.56
C THR A 29 6.92 -14.09 10.76
N THR A 30 8.15 -13.61 10.55
CA THR A 30 9.22 -13.67 11.56
C THR A 30 9.76 -12.28 11.82
N VAL A 31 9.75 -11.84 13.07
CA VAL A 31 10.31 -10.57 13.52
C VAL A 31 11.32 -10.84 14.63
N HIS A 32 12.50 -10.26 14.55
CA HIS A 32 13.61 -10.49 15.49
C HIS A 32 13.97 -11.97 15.72
N GLY A 33 13.79 -12.81 14.66
CA GLY A 33 14.04 -14.23 14.75
C GLY A 33 12.93 -15.04 15.42
N ALA A 34 11.89 -14.39 15.94
CA ALA A 34 10.71 -15.05 16.51
C ALA A 34 9.61 -15.16 15.43
N SER A 35 9.05 -16.35 15.30
CA SER A 35 7.87 -16.57 14.46
C SER A 35 6.63 -16.03 15.16
N LEU A 36 5.82 -15.24 14.44
CA LEU A 36 4.59 -14.65 14.97
C LEU A 36 3.39 -15.37 14.37
N SER A 37 2.59 -16.03 15.20
CA SER A 37 1.36 -16.71 14.79
C SER A 37 0.22 -15.73 14.48
N TRP A 38 0.28 -14.54 15.07
CA TRP A 38 -0.79 -13.53 15.04
C TRP A 38 -0.57 -12.40 14.05
N LEU A 39 0.61 -12.28 13.45
CA LEU A 39 0.97 -11.20 12.51
C LEU A 39 1.64 -11.76 11.27
N GLU A 40 1.19 -11.30 10.12
CA GLU A 40 1.85 -11.46 8.83
C GLU A 40 2.02 -10.10 8.18
N MET A 41 3.10 -9.92 7.43
CA MET A 41 3.33 -8.75 6.60
C MET A 41 3.62 -9.23 5.17
N PHE A 42 2.83 -8.77 4.21
CA PHE A 42 3.03 -9.08 2.80
C PHE A 42 3.51 -7.84 2.06
N ILE A 43 4.63 -7.96 1.36
CA ILE A 43 5.26 -6.88 0.62
C ILE A 43 4.69 -6.83 -0.79
N HIS A 44 4.11 -5.70 -1.19
CA HIS A 44 3.56 -5.48 -2.52
C HIS A 44 4.49 -4.70 -3.44
N ALA A 45 5.17 -3.66 -2.92
CA ALA A 45 6.04 -2.75 -3.68
C ALA A 45 7.21 -2.29 -2.78
N PRO A 46 8.27 -1.70 -3.35
CA PRO A 46 8.48 -1.39 -4.77
C PRO A 46 9.00 -2.58 -5.59
N PHE A 47 8.64 -2.64 -6.86
CA PHE A 47 9.25 -3.54 -7.84
C PHE A 47 10.56 -2.95 -8.37
N LYS A 48 11.30 -3.75 -9.13
CA LYS A 48 12.55 -3.30 -9.77
C LYS A 48 12.31 -2.14 -10.72
N GLU A 49 11.27 -2.26 -11.53
CA GLU A 49 10.86 -1.29 -12.53
C GLU A 49 10.52 0.06 -11.89
N ASP A 50 9.90 0.05 -10.72
CA ASP A 50 9.59 1.25 -9.93
C ASP A 50 10.87 1.95 -9.47
N VAL A 51 11.89 1.19 -9.02
CA VAL A 51 13.18 1.73 -8.63
C VAL A 51 13.94 2.33 -9.82
N GLU A 52 13.87 1.69 -10.99
CA GLU A 52 14.48 2.21 -12.23
C GLU A 52 13.76 3.49 -12.69
N THR A 53 12.44 3.52 -12.61
CA THR A 53 11.62 4.70 -12.93
C THR A 53 11.94 5.86 -12.00
N SER A 54 12.00 5.63 -10.69
CA SER A 54 12.38 6.62 -9.70
C SER A 54 13.73 7.27 -10.03
N LYS A 55 14.74 6.46 -10.34
CA LYS A 55 16.07 6.95 -10.70
C LYS A 55 16.07 7.79 -12.00
N LYS A 56 15.28 7.37 -12.99
CA LYS A 56 15.22 8.02 -14.29
C LYS A 56 14.54 9.39 -14.26
N TYR A 57 13.49 9.52 -13.45
CA TYR A 57 12.63 10.70 -13.43
C TYR A 57 12.76 11.53 -12.14
N ASP A 58 13.67 11.14 -11.23
CA ASP A 58 13.81 11.72 -9.87
C ASP A 58 12.48 11.72 -9.09
N ASP A 59 11.69 10.69 -9.34
CA ASP A 59 10.41 10.49 -8.67
C ASP A 59 10.55 9.54 -7.47
N LYS A 60 10.59 10.10 -6.27
CA LYS A 60 10.74 9.33 -5.03
C LYS A 60 9.50 8.52 -4.67
N ASN A 61 8.32 8.94 -5.11
CA ASN A 61 7.07 8.26 -4.81
C ASN A 61 6.98 6.90 -5.52
N ALA A 62 7.65 6.76 -6.68
CA ALA A 62 7.75 5.48 -7.39
C ALA A 62 8.41 4.37 -6.57
N THR A 63 9.19 4.69 -5.53
CA THR A 63 9.79 3.71 -4.62
C THR A 63 9.03 3.51 -3.31
N SER A 64 7.80 3.97 -3.24
CA SER A 64 6.95 3.82 -2.06
C SER A 64 6.76 2.37 -1.67
N VAL A 65 6.89 2.12 -0.37
CA VAL A 65 6.68 0.79 0.19
C VAL A 65 5.18 0.55 0.38
N VAL A 66 4.67 -0.48 -0.29
CA VAL A 66 3.28 -0.92 -0.13
C VAL A 66 3.26 -2.27 0.58
N VAL A 67 2.56 -2.33 1.70
CA VAL A 67 2.48 -3.54 2.53
C VAL A 67 1.07 -3.79 3.02
N GLN A 68 0.71 -5.08 3.12
CA GLN A 68 -0.47 -5.50 3.87
C GLN A 68 -0.02 -6.15 5.18
N PHE A 69 -0.60 -5.72 6.28
CA PHE A 69 -0.51 -6.41 7.57
C PHE A 69 -1.78 -7.23 7.79
N GLY A 70 -1.62 -8.52 8.05
CA GLY A 70 -2.70 -9.42 8.43
C GLY A 70 -2.61 -9.78 9.90
N PHE A 71 -3.66 -9.51 10.66
CA PHE A 71 -3.74 -9.83 12.09
C PHE A 71 -4.64 -11.03 12.32
N LYS A 72 -4.15 -12.01 13.07
CA LYS A 72 -4.86 -13.23 13.47
C LYS A 72 -5.04 -13.24 14.98
N ILE A 73 -6.03 -13.98 15.44
CA ILE A 73 -6.13 -14.34 16.88
C ILE A 73 -5.48 -15.71 17.03
N ASP A 74 -4.73 -15.90 18.11
CA ASP A 74 -4.08 -17.19 18.40
C ASP A 74 -5.11 -18.33 18.38
N GLY A 75 -4.72 -19.43 17.73
CA GLY A 75 -5.58 -20.59 17.50
C GLY A 75 -6.51 -20.50 16.30
N TYR A 76 -6.52 -19.36 15.58
CA TYR A 76 -7.29 -19.20 14.34
C TYR A 76 -6.37 -19.10 13.11
N THR A 77 -6.76 -19.73 12.01
CA THR A 77 -6.05 -19.65 10.73
C THR A 77 -6.46 -18.44 9.91
N SER A 78 -7.67 -17.91 10.11
CA SER A 78 -8.21 -16.78 9.37
C SER A 78 -7.77 -15.43 9.96
N TYR A 79 -7.61 -14.44 9.08
CA TYR A 79 -7.38 -13.06 9.51
C TYR A 79 -8.62 -12.48 10.19
N LYS A 80 -8.41 -11.69 11.23
CA LYS A 80 -9.45 -10.88 11.89
C LYS A 80 -9.44 -9.44 11.43
N SER A 81 -8.27 -8.93 11.03
CA SER A 81 -8.15 -7.60 10.46
C SER A 81 -7.00 -7.57 9.47
N ARG A 82 -7.13 -6.75 8.44
CA ARG A 82 -6.09 -6.47 7.46
C ARG A 82 -5.93 -4.97 7.32
N VAL A 83 -4.69 -4.52 7.38
CA VAL A 83 -4.31 -3.11 7.20
C VAL A 83 -3.48 -3.02 5.93
N LEU A 84 -3.94 -2.25 4.96
CA LEU A 84 -3.20 -1.98 3.73
C LEU A 84 -2.62 -0.56 3.80
N MET A 85 -1.30 -0.47 3.66
CA MET A 85 -0.54 0.78 3.74
C MET A 85 0.19 1.00 2.42
N GLY A 86 -0.02 2.14 1.81
CA GLY A 86 0.49 2.44 0.48
C GLY A 86 1.67 3.41 0.44
N GLY A 87 2.10 3.97 1.59
CA GLY A 87 3.06 5.07 1.57
C GLY A 87 2.57 6.19 0.66
N ASP A 88 3.45 6.73 -0.16
CA ASP A 88 3.11 7.78 -1.14
C ASP A 88 2.89 7.22 -2.57
N ALA A 89 2.55 5.92 -2.67
CA ALA A 89 2.32 5.25 -3.94
C ALA A 89 1.18 5.89 -4.75
N GLU A 90 1.48 6.22 -5.98
CA GLU A 90 0.56 6.79 -6.96
C GLU A 90 -0.14 5.69 -7.79
N HIS A 91 -1.09 6.05 -8.63
CA HIS A 91 -1.95 5.07 -9.32
C HIS A 91 -1.17 4.06 -10.19
N GLU A 92 -0.02 4.44 -10.75
CA GLU A 92 0.84 3.54 -11.54
C GLU A 92 1.40 2.40 -10.69
N ILE A 93 1.83 2.69 -9.45
CA ILE A 93 2.34 1.67 -8.54
C ILE A 93 1.22 0.69 -8.17
N TRP A 94 0.01 1.20 -7.94
CA TRP A 94 -1.14 0.35 -7.67
C TRP A 94 -1.53 -0.51 -8.87
N GLN A 95 -1.39 0.03 -10.09
CA GLN A 95 -1.56 -0.76 -11.31
C GLN A 95 -0.51 -1.87 -11.41
N HIS A 96 0.78 -1.57 -11.18
CA HIS A 96 1.84 -2.59 -11.12
C HIS A 96 1.55 -3.69 -10.10
N ILE A 97 1.05 -3.31 -8.92
CA ILE A 97 0.66 -4.28 -7.89
C ILE A 97 -0.46 -5.19 -8.38
N LEU A 98 -1.50 -4.65 -8.99
CA LEU A 98 -2.62 -5.42 -9.53
C LEU A 98 -2.17 -6.39 -10.64
N ASP A 99 -1.32 -5.92 -11.56
CA ASP A 99 -0.82 -6.69 -12.69
C ASP A 99 0.07 -7.87 -12.25
N ASN A 100 0.75 -7.73 -11.12
CA ASN A 100 1.70 -8.73 -10.61
C ASN A 100 1.17 -9.54 -9.41
N ASN A 101 0.01 -9.18 -8.86
CA ASN A 101 -0.54 -9.87 -7.71
C ASN A 101 -1.24 -11.17 -8.13
N THR A 102 -0.78 -12.28 -7.58
CA THR A 102 -1.35 -13.62 -7.83
C THR A 102 -2.31 -14.08 -6.74
N ASP A 103 -2.44 -13.33 -5.65
CA ASP A 103 -3.27 -13.67 -4.49
C ASP A 103 -4.11 -12.45 -4.06
N GLU A 104 -5.35 -12.41 -4.50
CA GLU A 104 -6.29 -11.33 -4.18
C GLU A 104 -6.53 -11.12 -2.69
N GLU A 105 -6.37 -12.17 -1.87
CA GLU A 105 -6.51 -12.07 -0.42
C GLU A 105 -5.49 -11.10 0.18
N LYS A 106 -4.33 -10.95 -0.48
CA LYS A 106 -3.27 -10.02 -0.03
C LYS A 106 -3.56 -8.56 -0.35
N LEU A 107 -4.56 -8.27 -1.17
CA LEU A 107 -5.02 -6.90 -1.43
C LEU A 107 -6.25 -6.50 -0.62
N LYS A 108 -6.91 -7.45 0.04
CA LYS A 108 -8.09 -7.17 0.87
C LYS A 108 -7.72 -6.37 2.11
N TRP A 109 -8.61 -5.47 2.53
CA TRP A 109 -8.38 -4.61 3.69
C TRP A 109 -9.65 -4.30 4.50
N ASN A 110 -9.46 -4.13 5.81
CA ASN A 110 -10.43 -3.57 6.74
C ASN A 110 -10.06 -2.12 7.09
N ILE A 111 -8.75 -1.84 7.07
CA ILE A 111 -8.21 -0.49 7.27
C ILE A 111 -7.29 -0.19 6.09
N PHE A 112 -7.53 0.92 5.42
CA PHE A 112 -6.71 1.43 4.33
C PHE A 112 -6.11 2.78 4.71
N LEU A 113 -4.79 2.90 4.71
CA LEU A 113 -4.15 4.19 4.81
C LEU A 113 -4.18 4.85 3.44
N ALA A 114 -4.91 5.97 3.37
CA ALA A 114 -5.01 6.76 2.15
C ALA A 114 -3.61 7.17 1.67
N PRO A 115 -3.18 6.72 0.48
CA PRO A 115 -1.84 6.98 -0.01
C PRO A 115 -1.54 8.46 -0.15
N HIS A 116 -0.26 8.81 -0.05
CA HIS A 116 0.29 10.12 -0.29
C HIS A 116 -0.51 11.22 0.44
N HIS A 117 -0.78 11.00 1.74
CA HIS A 117 -1.49 11.94 2.61
C HIS A 117 -2.88 12.36 2.10
N CYS A 118 -3.61 11.43 1.45
CA CYS A 118 -4.86 11.71 0.75
C CYS A 118 -4.68 12.57 -0.51
N SER A 119 -3.61 12.32 -1.28
CA SER A 119 -3.40 12.95 -2.57
C SER A 119 -4.36 12.44 -3.64
N TRP A 120 -4.62 13.28 -4.65
CA TRP A 120 -5.32 12.86 -5.86
C TRP A 120 -4.50 11.87 -6.70
N SER A 121 -3.17 11.85 -6.57
CA SER A 121 -2.29 10.97 -7.36
C SER A 121 -2.55 9.48 -7.18
N PHE A 122 -3.20 9.08 -6.07
CA PHE A 122 -3.73 7.72 -5.92
C PHE A 122 -4.82 7.40 -6.97
N PHE A 123 -5.64 8.38 -7.32
CA PHE A 123 -6.74 8.22 -8.27
C PHE A 123 -6.31 8.48 -9.72
N ASN A 124 -5.48 9.49 -9.94
CA ASN A 124 -5.00 9.91 -11.26
C ASN A 124 -3.90 10.97 -11.13
N ASN A 125 -2.95 11.02 -12.07
CA ASN A 125 -1.93 12.06 -12.14
C ASN A 125 -2.34 13.27 -13.00
N SER A 126 -3.56 13.30 -13.52
CA SER A 126 -4.08 14.46 -14.27
C SER A 126 -4.74 15.49 -13.35
N ASP A 127 -4.81 16.73 -13.82
CA ASP A 127 -5.57 17.80 -13.16
C ASP A 127 -7.09 17.58 -13.21
N ASN A 128 -7.55 16.67 -14.06
CA ASN A 128 -8.98 16.32 -14.15
C ASN A 128 -9.43 15.47 -12.97
N LYS A 129 -9.99 16.09 -11.95
CA LYS A 129 -10.49 15.45 -10.73
C LYS A 129 -11.79 14.64 -10.94
N ASN A 130 -12.28 14.54 -12.18
CA ASN A 130 -13.46 13.71 -12.51
C ASN A 130 -13.08 12.34 -13.10
N GLU A 131 -11.82 12.15 -13.46
CA GLU A 131 -11.34 10.88 -14.01
C GLU A 131 -10.59 10.07 -12.97
N ILE A 132 -11.09 8.87 -12.69
CA ILE A 132 -10.47 7.92 -11.76
C ILE A 132 -9.92 6.76 -12.55
N LYS A 133 -8.68 6.36 -12.28
CA LYS A 133 -8.05 5.19 -12.90
C LYS A 133 -8.63 3.89 -12.34
N PRO A 134 -8.79 2.84 -13.15
CA PRO A 134 -9.31 1.56 -12.71
C PRO A 134 -8.55 0.96 -11.52
N SER A 135 -7.23 1.15 -11.46
CA SER A 135 -6.42 0.65 -10.34
C SER A 135 -6.88 1.17 -8.98
N ALA A 136 -7.26 2.45 -8.89
CA ALA A 136 -7.79 3.02 -7.64
C ALA A 136 -9.14 2.40 -7.26
N GLU A 137 -10.04 2.25 -8.24
CA GLU A 137 -11.35 1.60 -8.00
C GLU A 137 -11.19 0.15 -7.58
N ASP A 138 -10.31 -0.62 -8.23
CA ASP A 138 -10.06 -2.01 -7.94
C ASP A 138 -9.50 -2.21 -6.53
N ILE A 139 -8.54 -1.39 -6.10
CA ILE A 139 -8.02 -1.45 -4.73
C ILE A 139 -9.10 -1.09 -3.70
N LEU A 140 -9.88 -0.05 -3.96
CA LEU A 140 -10.97 0.33 -3.06
C LEU A 140 -12.07 -0.74 -2.99
N ASN A 141 -12.30 -1.49 -4.06
CA ASN A 141 -13.23 -2.62 -4.11
C ASN A 141 -12.78 -3.85 -3.30
N LYS A 142 -11.51 -3.90 -2.85
CA LYS A 142 -11.00 -4.98 -1.99
C LYS A 142 -11.32 -4.80 -0.50
N GLN A 143 -12.15 -3.82 -0.13
CA GLN A 143 -12.60 -3.67 1.25
C GLN A 143 -13.33 -4.91 1.77
N ILE A 144 -13.19 -5.21 3.07
CA ILE A 144 -13.84 -6.35 3.73
C ILE A 144 -14.84 -5.85 4.76
N GLY A 145 -16.09 -6.31 4.60
CA GLY A 145 -17.16 -6.04 5.55
C GLY A 145 -17.62 -4.58 5.58
N ASN A 146 -18.66 -4.33 6.37
CA ASN A 146 -19.32 -3.03 6.45
C ASN A 146 -18.65 -2.07 7.44
N SER A 147 -17.56 -2.48 8.08
CA SER A 147 -16.82 -1.70 9.08
C SER A 147 -15.42 -1.31 8.58
N ALA A 148 -15.24 -1.22 7.27
CA ALA A 148 -13.97 -0.80 6.70
C ALA A 148 -13.71 0.69 6.99
N HIS A 149 -12.45 1.04 7.24
CA HIS A 149 -12.02 2.40 7.55
C HIS A 149 -10.93 2.84 6.58
N ILE A 150 -11.02 4.09 6.14
CA ILE A 150 -9.94 4.75 5.40
C ILE A 150 -9.40 5.86 6.29
N ILE A 151 -8.09 5.84 6.52
CA ILE A 151 -7.40 6.78 7.41
C ILE A 151 -6.44 7.61 6.58
N ALA A 152 -6.55 8.93 6.62
CA ALA A 152 -5.61 9.85 6.01
C ALA A 152 -4.62 10.36 7.07
N SER A 153 -3.33 10.17 6.82
CA SER A 153 -2.25 10.77 7.60
C SER A 153 -1.95 12.16 7.04
N SER A 154 -2.83 13.13 7.31
CA SER A 154 -2.76 14.47 6.73
C SER A 154 -3.20 15.55 7.70
N ASN A 155 -2.93 16.82 7.37
CA ASN A 155 -3.63 17.94 7.98
C ASN A 155 -5.13 17.90 7.69
N GLU A 156 -5.90 18.82 8.28
CA GLU A 156 -7.32 18.96 8.00
C GLU A 156 -7.55 19.14 6.50
N ILE A 157 -8.42 18.29 5.92
CA ILE A 157 -8.72 18.32 4.48
C ILE A 157 -9.84 19.32 4.23
N LYS A 158 -9.50 20.45 3.65
CA LYS A 158 -10.41 21.56 3.31
C LYS A 158 -10.74 21.55 1.83
N ASN A 159 -11.87 22.16 1.48
CA ASN A 159 -12.22 22.40 0.08
C ASN A 159 -11.43 23.60 -0.46
N ASP A 160 -10.19 23.33 -0.81
CA ASP A 160 -9.22 24.28 -1.36
C ASP A 160 -8.41 23.59 -2.47
N ASN A 161 -7.38 24.26 -2.99
CA ASN A 161 -6.55 23.73 -4.09
C ASN A 161 -5.34 22.91 -3.62
N ASN A 162 -5.26 22.53 -2.33
CA ASN A 162 -4.15 21.74 -1.84
C ASN A 162 -4.18 20.31 -2.38
N ASN A 163 -3.00 19.79 -2.67
CA ASN A 163 -2.82 18.39 -3.05
C ASN A 163 -1.35 17.97 -2.83
N PRO A 164 -1.02 17.18 -1.80
CA PRO A 164 -1.86 16.72 -0.72
C PRO A 164 -2.09 17.74 0.41
N PRO A 165 -3.14 17.55 1.22
CA PRO A 165 -4.25 16.65 1.03
C PRO A 165 -5.26 17.20 0.02
N CYS A 166 -5.94 16.32 -0.72
CA CYS A 166 -6.89 16.69 -1.76
C CYS A 166 -8.34 16.48 -1.31
N TYR A 167 -9.17 17.53 -1.46
CA TYR A 167 -10.59 17.46 -1.09
C TYR A 167 -11.36 16.46 -1.95
N GLU A 168 -11.14 16.46 -3.26
CA GLU A 168 -11.80 15.55 -4.20
C GLU A 168 -11.44 14.09 -3.91
N ALA A 169 -10.17 13.81 -3.54
CA ALA A 169 -9.77 12.48 -3.11
C ALA A 169 -10.55 12.03 -1.86
N LYS A 170 -10.69 12.89 -0.85
CA LYS A 170 -11.54 12.64 0.32
C LYS A 170 -12.98 12.31 -0.08
N GLN A 171 -13.56 13.05 -1.03
CA GLN A 171 -14.93 12.79 -1.48
C GLN A 171 -15.07 11.41 -2.14
N GLN A 172 -14.08 10.97 -2.93
CA GLN A 172 -14.10 9.64 -3.53
C GLN A 172 -14.03 8.55 -2.45
N TYR A 173 -13.16 8.67 -1.45
CA TYR A 173 -13.10 7.73 -0.34
C TYR A 173 -14.44 7.65 0.43
N ILE A 174 -15.07 8.80 0.73
CA ILE A 174 -16.37 8.83 1.41
C ILE A 174 -17.46 8.17 0.56
N LYS A 175 -17.49 8.44 -0.75
CA LYS A 175 -18.44 7.83 -1.69
C LYS A 175 -18.29 6.32 -1.67
N LYS A 176 -17.06 5.83 -1.69
CA LYS A 176 -16.78 4.40 -1.69
C LYS A 176 -17.24 3.70 -0.42
N LEU A 177 -16.95 4.25 0.76
CA LEU A 177 -17.38 3.68 2.03
C LEU A 177 -18.90 3.69 2.24
N LYS A 178 -19.64 4.61 1.59
CA LYS A 178 -21.11 4.66 1.67
C LYS A 178 -21.82 3.69 0.72
N SER A 179 -21.11 3.18 -0.30
CA SER A 179 -21.66 2.27 -1.31
C SER A 179 -21.43 0.79 -1.00
N GLY A 180 -20.74 0.50 0.12
CA GLY A 180 -20.37 -0.85 0.57
C GLY A 180 -21.29 -1.41 1.69
#